data_59a9ce3fdf2ace1d998a648110fe379a
#
_entry.id   59a9ce3fdf2ace1d998a648110fe379a
#
_cell.length_a   1.000
_cell.length_b   1.000
_cell.length_c   1.000
_cell.angle_alpha   90.00
_cell.angle_beta   90.00
_cell.angle_gamma   90.00
#
_symmetry.space_group_name_H-M   'P 1'
#
loop_
_entity.id
_entity.type
_entity.pdbx_description
1 polymer ?
#
loop_
_entity_poly.entity_id
_entity_poly.type
_entity_poly.pdbx_seq_one_letter_code
_entity_poly.pdbx_strand_id
1 'polypeptide(L)'
;TLMDTTTLLMGAMGKSEQRFRDELVWSVIHICMNDRYALVTDFVWYLTVLAELVRVPSSSHGGMVGDQLVDICLRVEVVRESAVAILKPLLLDPTLLERSESNATVPEALKAIAWIVGEYAQFVTDHEAVIAALSHSNVGNLPAHVQAVYVQSLLKIYASAVSMHAGSVRPAPEM
;
A
#
# COMPACT_ATOMS: atom_id res chain seq x y z
N THR A 1 0.17 -4.02 -43.81
CA THR A 1 -0.05 -5.37 -44.30
C THR A 1 -0.48 -6.24 -43.13
N LEU A 2 -0.62 -7.56 -43.24
CA LEU A 2 -1.23 -8.46 -42.22
C LEU A 2 -0.59 -8.33 -40.82
N MET A 3 0.69 -8.00 -40.74
CA MET A 3 1.42 -7.83 -39.46
C MET A 3 1.00 -6.57 -38.70
N ASP A 4 0.66 -5.50 -39.41
CA ASP A 4 0.20 -4.25 -38.79
C ASP A 4 -1.21 -4.37 -38.19
N THR A 5 -2.09 -5.14 -38.84
CA THR A 5 -3.45 -5.40 -38.35
C THR A 5 -3.47 -6.29 -37.11
N THR A 6 -2.61 -7.30 -37.00
CA THR A 6 -2.48 -8.15 -35.80
C THR A 6 -1.93 -7.35 -34.60
N THR A 7 -0.96 -6.48 -34.81
CA THR A 7 -0.40 -5.62 -33.77
C THR A 7 -1.45 -4.59 -33.28
N LEU A 8 -2.23 -4.02 -34.18
CA LEU A 8 -3.34 -3.12 -33.85
C LEU A 8 -4.47 -3.83 -33.08
N LEU A 9 -4.81 -5.08 -33.48
CA LEU A 9 -5.83 -5.88 -32.80
C LEU A 9 -5.36 -6.32 -31.41
N MET A 10 -4.12 -6.75 -31.24
CA MET A 10 -3.56 -7.07 -29.93
C MET A 10 -3.50 -5.84 -29.02
N GLY A 11 -3.12 -4.69 -29.54
CA GLY A 11 -3.14 -3.42 -28.81
C GLY A 11 -4.56 -2.97 -28.42
N ALA A 12 -5.56 -3.19 -29.28
CA ALA A 12 -6.96 -2.89 -29.00
C ALA A 12 -7.55 -3.85 -27.96
N MET A 13 -7.23 -5.15 -28.04
CA MET A 13 -7.64 -6.15 -27.03
C MET A 13 -7.04 -5.85 -25.66
N GLY A 14 -5.75 -5.52 -25.58
CA GLY A 14 -5.10 -5.13 -24.32
C GLY A 14 -5.71 -3.87 -23.68
N LYS A 15 -6.06 -2.87 -24.49
CA LYS A 15 -6.76 -1.65 -24.01
C LYS A 15 -8.18 -1.93 -23.52
N SER A 16 -8.90 -2.82 -24.20
CA SER A 16 -10.24 -3.24 -23.79
C SER A 16 -10.21 -3.99 -22.45
N GLU A 17 -9.25 -4.89 -22.30
CA GLU A 17 -9.04 -5.65 -21.07
C GLU A 17 -8.60 -4.77 -19.89
N GLN A 18 -7.75 -3.77 -20.14
CA GLN A 18 -7.35 -2.79 -19.13
C GLN A 18 -8.55 -1.95 -18.66
N ARG A 19 -9.39 -1.46 -19.59
CA ARG A 19 -10.60 -0.70 -19.25
C ARG A 19 -11.56 -1.54 -18.41
N PHE A 20 -11.75 -2.78 -18.76
CA PHE A 20 -12.61 -3.70 -18.01
C PHE A 20 -12.10 -3.91 -16.59
N ARG A 21 -10.78 -4.12 -16.41
CA ARG A 21 -10.16 -4.22 -15.08
C ARG A 21 -10.34 -2.94 -14.26
N ASP A 22 -10.09 -1.79 -14.86
CA ASP A 22 -10.28 -0.49 -14.21
C ASP A 22 -11.73 -0.27 -13.77
N GLU A 23 -12.69 -0.63 -14.62
CA GLU A 23 -14.11 -0.52 -14.30
C GLU A 23 -14.51 -1.47 -13.15
N LEU A 24 -13.94 -2.67 -13.10
CA LEU A 24 -14.15 -3.60 -11.98
C LEU A 24 -13.56 -3.05 -10.67
N VAL A 25 -12.34 -2.54 -10.69
CA VAL A 25 -11.69 -1.93 -9.51
C VAL A 25 -12.53 -0.76 -9.00
N TRP A 26 -12.93 0.14 -9.91
CA TRP A 26 -13.79 1.28 -9.58
C TRP A 26 -15.13 0.83 -8.97
N SER A 27 -15.78 -0.16 -9.57
CA SER A 27 -17.07 -0.69 -9.12
C SER A 27 -16.99 -1.29 -7.72
N VAL A 28 -15.96 -2.11 -7.44
CA VAL A 28 -15.74 -2.70 -6.11
C VAL A 28 -15.59 -1.61 -5.05
N ILE A 29 -14.73 -0.62 -5.30
CA ILE A 29 -14.50 0.47 -4.36
C ILE A 29 -15.80 1.26 -4.16
N HIS A 30 -16.49 1.61 -5.25
CA HIS A 30 -17.70 2.42 -5.19
C HIS A 30 -18.85 1.73 -4.42
N ILE A 31 -19.03 0.42 -4.63
CA ILE A 31 -20.02 -0.37 -3.89
C ILE A 31 -19.69 -0.38 -2.39
N CYS A 32 -18.42 -0.58 -2.03
CA CYS A 32 -18.00 -0.62 -0.63
C CYS A 32 -18.09 0.74 0.05
N MET A 33 -17.77 1.84 -0.66
CA MET A 33 -17.87 3.20 -0.15
C MET A 33 -19.30 3.68 0.06
N ASN A 34 -20.26 3.07 -0.64
CA ASN A 34 -21.64 3.55 -0.65
C ASN A 34 -22.20 3.60 0.77
N ASP A 35 -22.94 4.66 1.05
CA ASP A 35 -23.59 4.92 2.35
C ASP A 35 -22.65 4.73 3.56
N ARG A 36 -21.44 5.29 3.46
CA ARG A 36 -20.42 5.23 4.52
C ARG A 36 -20.06 3.80 4.95
N TYR A 37 -19.83 2.93 3.98
CA TYR A 37 -19.49 1.52 4.19
C TYR A 37 -20.62 0.67 4.78
N ALA A 38 -21.90 1.05 4.61
CA ALA A 38 -23.04 0.32 5.17
C ALA A 38 -23.09 -1.16 4.74
N LEU A 39 -22.52 -1.48 3.58
CA LEU A 39 -22.46 -2.85 3.06
C LEU A 39 -21.21 -3.63 3.51
N VAL A 40 -20.26 -2.96 4.16
CA VAL A 40 -19.02 -3.59 4.62
C VAL A 40 -19.23 -4.09 6.05
N THR A 41 -19.46 -5.38 6.19
CA THR A 41 -19.65 -6.04 7.50
C THR A 41 -18.33 -6.45 8.15
N ASP A 42 -17.28 -6.65 7.33
CA ASP A 42 -15.94 -7.01 7.77
C ASP A 42 -14.90 -6.11 7.10
N PHE A 43 -14.34 -5.18 7.87
CA PHE A 43 -13.33 -4.26 7.39
C PHE A 43 -11.97 -4.92 7.16
N VAL A 44 -11.65 -6.02 7.85
CA VAL A 44 -10.42 -6.78 7.60
C VAL A 44 -10.49 -7.46 6.24
N TRP A 45 -11.63 -8.04 5.90
CA TRP A 45 -11.89 -8.55 4.55
C TRP A 45 -11.75 -7.43 3.50
N TYR A 46 -12.33 -6.26 3.75
CA TYR A 46 -12.24 -5.15 2.79
C TYR A 46 -10.80 -4.64 2.61
N LEU A 47 -10.02 -4.54 3.69
CA LEU A 47 -8.59 -4.23 3.61
C LEU A 47 -7.82 -5.26 2.77
N THR A 48 -8.15 -6.54 2.90
CA THR A 48 -7.54 -7.60 2.08
C THR A 48 -7.90 -7.41 0.59
N VAL A 49 -9.15 -7.10 0.28
CA VAL A 49 -9.57 -6.79 -1.09
C VAL A 49 -8.80 -5.59 -1.65
N LEU A 50 -8.69 -4.49 -0.90
CA LEU A 50 -7.94 -3.31 -1.32
C LEU A 50 -6.45 -3.63 -1.54
N ALA A 51 -5.84 -4.45 -0.69
CA ALA A 51 -4.47 -4.91 -0.84
C ALA A 51 -4.26 -5.71 -2.14
N GLU A 52 -5.20 -6.58 -2.49
CA GLU A 52 -5.17 -7.30 -3.77
C GLU A 52 -5.38 -6.37 -4.97
N LEU A 53 -6.20 -5.33 -4.84
CA LEU A 53 -6.39 -4.34 -5.90
C LEU A 53 -5.10 -3.54 -6.22
N VAL A 54 -4.22 -3.32 -5.23
CA VAL A 54 -2.89 -2.74 -5.46
C VAL A 54 -2.04 -3.62 -6.39
N ARG A 55 -2.22 -4.93 -6.33
CA ARG A 55 -1.49 -5.90 -7.16
C ARG A 55 -1.97 -5.98 -8.60
N VAL A 56 -3.16 -5.45 -8.90
CA VAL A 56 -3.73 -5.50 -10.26
C VAL A 56 -2.82 -4.75 -11.25
N PRO A 57 -2.33 -5.43 -12.31
CA PRO A 57 -1.45 -4.79 -13.28
C PRO A 57 -2.17 -3.68 -14.05
N SER A 58 -1.45 -2.58 -14.29
CA SER A 58 -1.92 -1.47 -15.12
C SER A 58 -3.23 -0.80 -14.65
N SER A 59 -3.62 -0.97 -13.39
CA SER A 59 -4.75 -0.25 -12.82
C SER A 59 -4.46 1.26 -12.75
N SER A 60 -5.44 2.08 -13.08
CA SER A 60 -5.36 3.54 -12.96
C SER A 60 -5.87 4.07 -11.60
N HIS A 61 -6.28 3.18 -10.70
CA HIS A 61 -6.98 3.54 -9.46
C HIS A 61 -6.13 3.44 -8.19
N GLY A 62 -4.79 3.40 -8.30
CA GLY A 62 -3.89 3.30 -7.14
C GLY A 62 -4.10 4.40 -6.09
N GLY A 63 -4.35 5.64 -6.52
CA GLY A 63 -4.68 6.74 -5.61
C GLY A 63 -5.98 6.50 -4.85
N MET A 64 -7.04 6.08 -5.55
CA MET A 64 -8.34 5.78 -4.95
C MET A 64 -8.24 4.62 -3.94
N VAL A 65 -7.50 3.56 -4.28
CA VAL A 65 -7.24 2.45 -3.36
C VAL A 65 -6.49 2.95 -2.12
N GLY A 66 -5.46 3.77 -2.31
CA GLY A 66 -4.70 4.37 -1.21
C GLY A 66 -5.55 5.22 -0.27
N ASP A 67 -6.41 6.07 -0.82
CA ASP A 67 -7.33 6.91 -0.04
C ASP A 67 -8.29 6.06 0.79
N GLN A 68 -8.80 4.96 0.24
CA GLN A 68 -9.66 4.03 0.98
C GLN A 68 -8.93 3.32 2.12
N LEU A 69 -7.70 2.86 1.88
CA LEU A 69 -6.87 2.25 2.92
C LEU A 69 -6.66 3.20 4.10
N VAL A 70 -6.35 4.46 3.82
CA VAL A 70 -6.14 5.50 4.84
C VAL A 70 -7.45 5.81 5.57
N ASP A 71 -8.56 6.01 4.84
CA ASP A 71 -9.85 6.37 5.45
C ASP A 71 -10.34 5.30 6.43
N ILE A 72 -10.23 4.02 6.08
CA ILE A 72 -10.59 2.90 6.94
C ILE A 72 -9.71 2.85 8.19
N CYS A 73 -8.39 2.95 8.05
CA CYS A 73 -7.46 2.89 9.18
C CYS A 73 -7.63 4.08 10.14
N LEU A 74 -8.04 5.24 9.64
CA LEU A 74 -8.35 6.40 10.48
C LEU A 74 -9.64 6.22 11.26
N ARG A 75 -10.70 5.71 10.63
CA ARG A 75 -12.06 5.61 11.21
C ARG A 75 -12.24 4.38 12.09
N VAL A 76 -11.63 3.25 11.73
CA VAL A 76 -11.87 1.94 12.36
C VAL A 76 -10.62 1.51 13.12
N GLU A 77 -10.57 1.84 14.41
CA GLU A 77 -9.39 1.59 15.24
C GLU A 77 -9.00 0.11 15.34
N VAL A 78 -9.98 -0.75 15.47
CA VAL A 78 -9.77 -2.20 15.68
C VAL A 78 -9.10 -2.90 14.51
N VAL A 79 -9.05 -2.32 13.31
CA VAL A 79 -8.41 -2.94 12.14
C VAL A 79 -6.95 -2.53 11.94
N ARG A 80 -6.41 -1.59 12.72
CA ARG A 80 -5.07 -1.02 12.51
C ARG A 80 -3.97 -2.06 12.56
N GLU A 81 -4.02 -2.98 13.53
CA GLU A 81 -3.08 -4.09 13.63
C GLU A 81 -3.17 -5.01 12.40
N SER A 82 -4.39 -5.42 12.03
CA SER A 82 -4.63 -6.23 10.83
C SER A 82 -4.19 -5.50 9.56
N ALA A 83 -4.42 -4.17 9.48
CA ALA A 83 -3.98 -3.36 8.36
C ALA A 83 -2.45 -3.39 8.19
N VAL A 84 -1.68 -3.22 9.28
CA VAL A 84 -0.22 -3.34 9.24
C VAL A 84 0.20 -4.74 8.79
N ALA A 85 -0.43 -5.79 9.31
CA ALA A 85 -0.13 -7.18 8.93
C ALA A 85 -0.39 -7.46 7.44
N ILE A 86 -1.49 -6.93 6.88
CA ILE A 86 -1.88 -7.11 5.48
C ILE A 86 -1.03 -6.26 4.53
N LEU A 87 -0.71 -5.01 4.91
CA LEU A 87 -0.08 -4.03 4.02
C LEU A 87 1.45 -4.09 4.06
N LYS A 88 2.06 -4.49 5.18
CA LYS A 88 3.52 -4.65 5.29
C LYS A 88 4.11 -5.51 4.17
N PRO A 89 3.55 -6.69 3.81
CA PRO A 89 4.08 -7.50 2.71
C PRO A 89 4.09 -6.79 1.35
N LEU A 90 3.15 -5.86 1.10
CA LEU A 90 3.13 -5.05 -0.12
C LEU A 90 4.27 -4.03 -0.13
N LEU A 91 4.58 -3.46 1.01
CA LEU A 91 5.71 -2.52 1.16
C LEU A 91 7.06 -3.22 0.99
N LEU A 92 7.15 -4.49 1.41
CA LEU A 92 8.35 -5.31 1.27
C LEU A 92 8.52 -5.93 -0.14
N ASP A 93 7.51 -5.83 -1.00
CA ASP A 93 7.54 -6.42 -2.34
C ASP A 93 8.29 -5.50 -3.33
N PRO A 94 9.52 -5.85 -3.74
CA PRO A 94 10.30 -5.03 -4.65
C PRO A 94 9.66 -4.91 -6.03
N THR A 95 8.83 -5.88 -6.44
CA THR A 95 8.19 -5.87 -7.78
C THR A 95 7.14 -4.75 -7.88
N LEU A 96 6.49 -4.38 -6.78
CA LEU A 96 5.58 -3.23 -6.75
C LEU A 96 6.34 -1.91 -6.90
N LEU A 97 7.51 -1.80 -6.27
CA LEU A 97 8.36 -0.62 -6.39
C LEU A 97 8.91 -0.47 -7.82
N GLU A 98 9.34 -1.56 -8.47
CA GLU A 98 9.77 -1.57 -9.87
C GLU A 98 8.63 -1.19 -10.83
N ARG A 99 7.42 -1.68 -10.58
CA ARG A 99 6.22 -1.35 -11.37
C ARG A 99 5.83 0.12 -11.27
N SER A 100 6.26 0.84 -10.24
CA SER A 100 6.00 2.28 -10.10
C SER A 100 6.62 3.11 -11.23
N GLU A 101 7.67 2.63 -11.88
CA GLU A 101 8.28 3.30 -13.05
C GLU A 101 7.39 3.26 -14.30
N SER A 102 6.59 2.20 -14.45
CA SER A 102 5.72 1.99 -15.61
C SER A 102 4.26 2.38 -15.37
N ASN A 103 3.86 2.56 -14.12
CA ASN A 103 2.49 2.88 -13.73
C ASN A 103 2.47 4.00 -12.68
N ALA A 104 2.10 5.21 -13.10
CA ALA A 104 2.07 6.41 -12.26
C ALA A 104 1.10 6.35 -11.06
N THR A 105 0.19 5.37 -11.00
CA THR A 105 -0.78 5.26 -9.90
C THR A 105 -0.31 4.32 -8.79
N VAL A 106 0.64 3.42 -9.06
CA VAL A 106 1.24 2.54 -8.05
C VAL A 106 1.94 3.31 -6.94
N PRO A 107 2.71 4.39 -7.22
CA PRO A 107 3.30 5.23 -6.18
C PRO A 107 2.30 5.79 -5.18
N GLU A 108 1.08 6.14 -5.62
CA GLU A 108 0.05 6.69 -4.74
C GLU A 108 -0.47 5.64 -3.75
N ALA A 109 -0.67 4.40 -4.20
CA ALA A 109 -1.02 3.29 -3.31
C ALA A 109 0.12 2.98 -2.33
N LEU A 110 1.37 2.92 -2.81
CA LEU A 110 2.56 2.70 -1.98
C LEU A 110 2.74 3.82 -0.95
N LYS A 111 2.46 5.07 -1.29
CA LYS A 111 2.46 6.20 -0.35
C LYS A 111 1.50 5.96 0.82
N ALA A 112 0.27 5.56 0.52
CA ALA A 112 -0.73 5.27 1.55
C ALA A 112 -0.30 4.10 2.44
N ILE A 113 0.24 3.03 1.85
CA ILE A 113 0.74 1.86 2.57
C ILE A 113 1.91 2.25 3.49
N ALA A 114 2.90 2.98 2.97
CA ALA A 114 4.03 3.46 3.76
C ALA A 114 3.58 4.34 4.92
N TRP A 115 2.59 5.23 4.69
CA TRP A 115 2.03 6.06 5.73
C TRP A 115 1.34 5.23 6.83
N ILE A 116 0.49 4.26 6.48
CA ILE A 116 -0.23 3.41 7.43
C ILE A 116 0.77 2.60 8.29
N VAL A 117 1.75 1.95 7.65
CA VAL A 117 2.75 1.15 8.36
C VAL A 117 3.60 2.03 9.29
N GLY A 118 3.94 3.25 8.87
CA GLY A 118 4.68 4.22 9.69
C GLY A 118 3.83 4.80 10.83
N GLU A 119 2.55 5.14 10.59
CA GLU A 119 1.65 5.71 11.60
C GLU A 119 1.37 4.71 12.73
N TYR A 120 1.20 3.45 12.37
CA TYR A 120 0.91 2.36 13.30
C TYR A 120 2.13 1.49 13.57
N ALA A 121 3.32 2.11 13.70
CA ALA A 121 4.61 1.46 13.90
C ALA A 121 4.65 0.51 15.12
N GLN A 122 3.80 0.72 16.12
CA GLN A 122 3.69 -0.14 17.31
C GLN A 122 3.24 -1.58 16.97
N PHE A 123 2.61 -1.80 15.82
CA PHE A 123 2.20 -3.13 15.36
C PHE A 123 3.21 -3.79 14.41
N VAL A 124 4.31 -3.11 14.10
CA VAL A 124 5.36 -3.67 13.26
C VAL A 124 6.25 -4.59 14.10
N THR A 125 6.37 -5.84 13.69
CA THR A 125 7.19 -6.85 14.37
C THR A 125 8.61 -6.94 13.84
N ASP A 126 8.80 -6.62 12.55
CA ASP A 126 10.09 -6.68 11.85
C ASP A 126 10.46 -5.29 11.34
N HIS A 127 11.02 -4.49 12.26
CA HIS A 127 11.41 -3.11 11.97
C HIS A 127 12.56 -3.05 10.95
N GLU A 128 13.50 -4.00 11.02
CA GLU A 128 14.68 -4.00 10.15
C GLU A 128 14.29 -4.19 8.69
N ALA A 129 13.42 -5.16 8.39
CA ALA A 129 12.93 -5.39 7.03
C ALA A 129 12.15 -4.19 6.49
N VAL A 130 11.32 -3.54 7.32
CA VAL A 130 10.57 -2.34 6.92
C VAL A 130 11.52 -1.15 6.68
N ILE A 131 12.52 -0.94 7.53
CA ILE A 131 13.54 0.09 7.33
C ILE A 131 14.28 -0.13 6.02
N ALA A 132 14.71 -1.38 5.74
CA ALA A 132 15.39 -1.73 4.50
C ALA A 132 14.52 -1.44 3.25
N ALA A 133 13.23 -1.78 3.31
CA ALA A 133 12.30 -1.50 2.21
C ALA A 133 12.07 0.00 1.99
N LEU A 134 11.87 0.78 3.07
CA LEU A 134 11.65 2.22 2.99
C LEU A 134 12.91 3.00 2.54
N SER A 135 14.10 2.44 2.74
CA SER A 135 15.39 3.02 2.32
C SER A 135 15.97 2.39 1.05
N HIS A 136 15.19 1.58 0.34
CA HIS A 136 15.65 0.92 -0.89
C HIS A 136 16.04 1.96 -1.96
N SER A 137 17.08 1.66 -2.76
CA SER A 137 17.62 2.60 -3.78
C SER A 137 16.55 3.08 -4.78
N ASN A 138 15.63 2.21 -5.18
CA ASN A 138 14.57 2.53 -6.13
C ASN A 138 13.52 3.51 -5.57
N VAL A 139 13.49 3.76 -4.28
CA VAL A 139 12.64 4.81 -3.67
C VAL A 139 13.02 6.19 -4.22
N GLY A 140 14.28 6.40 -4.58
CA GLY A 140 14.74 7.63 -5.24
C GLY A 140 14.09 7.92 -6.59
N ASN A 141 13.49 6.91 -7.25
CA ASN A 141 12.78 7.06 -8.53
C ASN A 141 11.29 7.43 -8.34
N LEU A 142 10.77 7.37 -7.11
CA LEU A 142 9.39 7.75 -6.82
C LEU A 142 9.18 9.28 -6.91
N PRO A 143 7.95 9.75 -7.13
CA PRO A 143 7.63 11.17 -7.03
C PRO A 143 8.00 11.76 -5.68
N ALA A 144 8.47 13.02 -5.63
CA ALA A 144 8.98 13.67 -4.42
C ALA A 144 8.00 13.65 -3.24
N HIS A 145 6.70 13.80 -3.49
CA HIS A 145 5.67 13.75 -2.45
C HIS A 145 5.49 12.35 -1.85
N VAL A 146 5.78 11.29 -2.61
CA VAL A 146 5.80 9.90 -2.13
C VAL A 146 7.06 9.66 -1.31
N GLN A 147 8.23 10.08 -1.81
CA GLN A 147 9.50 9.99 -1.07
C GLN A 147 9.40 10.67 0.29
N ALA A 148 8.76 11.84 0.38
CA ALA A 148 8.57 12.54 1.65
C ALA A 148 7.82 11.69 2.68
N VAL A 149 6.79 10.95 2.26
CA VAL A 149 6.05 10.04 3.15
C VAL A 149 6.91 8.84 3.56
N TYR A 150 7.69 8.29 2.62
CA TYR A 150 8.63 7.20 2.92
C TYR A 150 9.63 7.60 4.00
N VAL A 151 10.24 8.80 3.89
CA VAL A 151 11.17 9.34 4.89
C VAL A 151 10.49 9.54 6.25
N GLN A 152 9.28 10.10 6.28
CA GLN A 152 8.51 10.25 7.52
C GLN A 152 8.21 8.91 8.17
N SER A 153 7.79 7.93 7.39
CA SER A 153 7.49 6.57 7.87
C SER A 153 8.74 5.87 8.39
N LEU A 154 9.87 6.01 7.69
CA LEU A 154 11.16 5.51 8.13
C LEU A 154 11.53 6.03 9.51
N LEU A 155 11.38 7.34 9.75
CA LEU A 155 11.67 7.95 11.05
C LEU A 155 10.77 7.42 12.16
N LYS A 156 9.47 7.22 11.89
CA LYS A 156 8.52 6.67 12.86
C LYS A 156 8.85 5.22 13.21
N ILE A 157 9.15 4.39 12.21
CA ILE A 157 9.55 2.98 12.41
C ILE A 157 10.85 2.89 13.18
N TYR A 158 11.85 3.72 12.86
CA TYR A 158 13.11 3.78 13.60
C TYR A 158 12.90 4.18 15.05
N ALA A 159 12.12 5.23 15.31
CA ALA A 159 11.79 5.67 16.67
C ALA A 159 11.09 4.58 17.48
N SER A 160 10.15 3.83 16.86
CA SER A 160 9.47 2.69 17.47
C SER A 160 10.48 1.58 17.84
N ALA A 161 11.36 1.22 16.91
CA ALA A 161 12.40 0.21 17.14
C ALA A 161 13.31 0.58 18.32
N VAL A 162 13.79 1.82 18.37
CA VAL A 162 14.64 2.32 19.48
C VAL A 162 13.90 2.29 20.81
N SER A 163 12.62 2.69 20.83
CA SER A 163 11.81 2.69 22.05
C SER A 163 11.61 1.28 22.60
N MET A 164 11.40 0.30 21.74
CA MET A 164 11.26 -1.10 22.15
C MET A 164 12.57 -1.68 22.74
N HIS A 165 13.72 -1.35 22.15
CA HIS A 165 15.02 -1.76 22.65
C HIS A 165 15.37 -1.08 23.99
N ALA A 166 15.06 0.19 24.16
CA ALA A 166 15.27 0.91 25.42
C ALA A 166 14.40 0.37 26.56
N GLY A 167 13.18 -0.08 26.26
CA GLY A 167 12.28 -0.72 27.23
C GLY A 167 12.75 -2.09 27.71
N SER A 168 13.49 -2.84 26.86
CA SER A 168 14.02 -4.18 27.20
C SER A 168 15.33 -4.13 28.02
N VAL A 169 16.01 -3.00 28.10
CA VAL A 169 17.27 -2.81 28.85
C VAL A 169 17.01 -2.16 30.23
N ARG A 170 15.89 -2.43 30.88
CA ARG A 170 15.65 -1.95 32.24
C ARG A 170 16.54 -2.74 33.21
N PRO A 171 17.50 -2.11 33.94
CA PRO A 171 18.32 -2.82 34.91
C PRO A 171 17.43 -3.42 36.01
N ALA A 172 17.79 -4.63 36.44
CA ALA A 172 17.16 -5.26 37.62
C ALA A 172 17.30 -4.32 38.83
N PRO A 173 16.27 -4.21 39.69
CA PRO A 173 16.41 -3.43 40.92
C PRO A 173 17.52 -4.01 41.75
N GLU A 174 18.53 -3.21 42.05
CA GLU A 174 19.54 -3.54 43.04
C GLU A 174 18.84 -3.83 44.40
N MET A 175 19.00 -5.04 44.89
CA MET A 175 18.57 -5.42 46.26
C MET A 175 19.57 -4.88 47.28
#